data_37de78eaec75f9e030f34d54ff99d878
#
_entry.id   37de78eaec75f9e030f34d54ff99d878
#
_cell.length_a   1.000
_cell.length_b   1.000
_cell.length_c   1.000
_cell.angle_alpha   90.00
_cell.angle_beta   90.00
_cell.angle_gamma   90.00
#
_symmetry.space_group_name_H-M   'P 1'
#
loop_
_entity.id
_entity.type
_entity.pdbx_description
1 polymer ?
#
loop_
_entity_poly.entity_id
_entity_poly.type
_entity_poly.pdbx_seq_one_letter_code
_entity_poly.pdbx_strand_id
1 'polypeptide(L)'
;MISMDILGIDEAGRGSVLGPLVIAGVVVPEKMEKVLERMGVKDSKRLVPHRRTILSRKLKKMFDYEIVVITAREIDEMRADGINLNEIEKNAMESILLKMKPEKAIVDAVDVKAERFQENLRNGTGLNVIAEHKADDKYIEVSAASIIAKAERDDQIAQINKEFIKSGGIGSGYPSDPKTKEFLTNYTYDEMPDFVRRSWATVAKMK
;
A
#
# COMPACT_ATOMS: atom_id res chain seq x y z
N MET A 1 -13.14 11.93 -29.11
CA MET A 1 -12.68 10.66 -28.51
C MET A 1 -13.12 10.66 -27.07
N ILE A 2 -13.86 9.65 -26.64
CA ILE A 2 -14.24 9.45 -25.23
C ILE A 2 -12.93 9.08 -24.51
N SER A 3 -12.52 9.86 -23.53
CA SER A 3 -11.33 9.57 -22.71
C SER A 3 -11.67 8.36 -21.84
N MET A 4 -10.85 7.34 -21.88
CA MET A 4 -11.01 6.17 -21.01
C MET A 4 -10.53 6.53 -19.58
N ASP A 5 -11.28 6.08 -18.61
CA ASP A 5 -10.91 6.21 -17.19
C ASP A 5 -10.21 4.92 -16.73
N ILE A 6 -8.99 5.05 -16.24
CA ILE A 6 -8.16 3.92 -15.83
C ILE A 6 -7.97 3.96 -14.30
N LEU A 7 -8.30 2.85 -13.66
CA LEU A 7 -8.01 2.66 -12.23
C LEU A 7 -6.57 2.14 -12.07
N GLY A 8 -5.72 2.91 -11.39
CA GLY A 8 -4.41 2.43 -10.91
C GLY A 8 -4.52 1.92 -9.48
N ILE A 9 -3.88 0.80 -9.16
CA ILE A 9 -3.81 0.24 -7.79
C ILE A 9 -2.36 -0.07 -7.43
N ASP A 10 -1.96 0.31 -6.21
CA ASP A 10 -0.65 0.00 -5.62
C ASP A 10 -0.77 -0.12 -4.10
N GLU A 11 0.26 -0.66 -3.45
CA GLU A 11 0.33 -0.84 -2.00
C GLU A 11 1.48 -0.08 -1.35
N ALA A 12 1.40 0.05 -0.03
CA ALA A 12 2.47 0.52 0.83
C ALA A 12 2.55 -0.27 2.14
N GLY A 13 3.75 -0.55 2.59
CA GLY A 13 3.98 -1.23 3.87
C GLY A 13 3.98 -2.75 3.82
N ARG A 14 4.06 -3.37 2.64
CA ARG A 14 4.14 -4.83 2.49
C ARG A 14 5.24 -5.46 3.35
N GLY A 15 6.46 -4.96 3.26
CA GLY A 15 7.63 -5.49 3.96
C GLY A 15 7.85 -4.92 5.36
N SER A 16 6.97 -4.07 5.88
CA SER A 16 7.17 -3.47 7.19
C SER A 16 6.78 -4.40 8.33
N VAL A 17 7.46 -4.30 9.46
CA VAL A 17 7.17 -5.05 10.69
C VAL A 17 6.25 -4.28 11.63
N LEU A 18 6.18 -2.94 11.49
CA LEU A 18 5.28 -2.08 12.25
C LEU A 18 4.26 -1.41 11.34
N GLY A 19 3.05 -1.27 11.85
CA GLY A 19 1.97 -0.52 11.22
C GLY A 19 1.24 -1.28 10.11
N PRO A 20 0.29 -0.60 9.44
CA PRO A 20 -0.61 -1.23 8.50
C PRO A 20 0.05 -1.55 7.15
N LEU A 21 -0.63 -2.42 6.42
CA LEU A 21 -0.56 -2.53 4.97
C LEU A 21 -1.66 -1.65 4.38
N VAL A 22 -1.31 -0.80 3.43
CA VAL A 22 -2.27 0.14 2.81
C VAL A 22 -2.32 -0.14 1.32
N ILE A 23 -3.49 -0.38 0.78
CA ILE A 23 -3.74 -0.49 -0.65
C ILE A 23 -4.57 0.71 -1.07
N ALA A 24 -4.19 1.37 -2.16
CA ALA A 24 -4.94 2.48 -2.72
C ALA A 24 -5.27 2.25 -4.20
N GLY A 25 -6.46 2.66 -4.58
CA GLY A 25 -6.89 2.75 -5.97
C GLY A 25 -7.28 4.18 -6.32
N VAL A 26 -6.96 4.64 -7.52
CA VAL A 26 -7.34 5.96 -8.02
C VAL A 26 -7.72 5.89 -9.49
N VAL A 27 -8.86 6.49 -9.85
CA VAL A 27 -9.34 6.54 -11.24
C VAL A 27 -8.80 7.80 -11.91
N VAL A 28 -8.02 7.62 -12.96
CA VAL A 28 -7.38 8.72 -13.70
C VAL A 28 -7.85 8.68 -15.16
N PRO A 29 -8.48 9.75 -15.67
CA PRO A 29 -8.76 9.89 -17.09
C PRO A 29 -7.46 10.00 -17.91
N GLU A 30 -7.31 9.26 -19.00
CA GLU A 30 -6.12 9.27 -19.88
C GLU A 30 -5.67 10.69 -20.26
N LYS A 31 -6.62 11.60 -20.52
CA LYS A 31 -6.32 13.00 -20.84
C LYS A 31 -5.56 13.75 -19.74
N MET A 32 -5.54 13.21 -18.51
CA MET A 32 -4.88 13.82 -17.36
C MET A 32 -3.42 13.40 -17.18
N GLU A 33 -2.91 12.41 -17.94
CA GLU A 33 -1.52 11.93 -17.85
C GLU A 33 -0.49 13.07 -17.86
N LYS A 34 -0.55 13.95 -18.87
CA LYS A 34 0.40 15.07 -19.00
C LYS A 34 0.33 16.06 -17.83
N VAL A 35 -0.86 16.22 -17.25
CA VAL A 35 -1.04 17.07 -16.05
C VAL A 35 -0.35 16.44 -14.86
N LEU A 36 -0.56 15.14 -14.65
CA LEU A 36 0.06 14.38 -13.56
C LEU A 36 1.59 14.31 -13.70
N GLU A 37 2.12 14.15 -14.92
CA GLU A 37 3.57 14.22 -15.19
C GLU A 37 4.16 15.57 -14.74
N ARG A 38 3.51 16.71 -15.12
CA ARG A 38 3.93 18.05 -14.69
C ARG A 38 3.83 18.26 -13.18
N MET A 39 2.93 17.58 -12.51
CA MET A 39 2.81 17.58 -11.05
C MET A 39 3.92 16.76 -10.36
N GLY A 40 4.69 15.98 -11.12
CA GLY A 40 5.76 15.12 -10.59
C GLY A 40 5.28 13.79 -10.05
N VAL A 41 4.10 13.31 -10.49
CA VAL A 41 3.55 12.02 -10.04
C VAL A 41 4.43 10.85 -10.47
N LYS A 42 5.05 10.92 -11.64
CA LYS A 42 5.93 9.87 -12.18
C LYS A 42 7.17 9.60 -11.33
N ASP A 43 7.60 10.58 -10.54
CA ASP A 43 8.77 10.45 -9.65
C ASP A 43 8.40 10.00 -8.23
N SER A 44 7.34 9.22 -8.06
CA SER A 44 6.77 8.80 -6.76
C SER A 44 7.81 8.26 -5.77
N LYS A 45 8.79 7.50 -6.27
CA LYS A 45 9.86 6.88 -5.45
C LYS A 45 10.87 7.89 -4.89
N ARG A 46 10.99 9.08 -5.49
CA ARG A 46 11.92 10.14 -5.07
C ARG A 46 11.28 11.18 -4.17
N LEU A 47 9.96 11.09 -3.96
CA LEU A 47 9.25 12.06 -3.16
C LEU A 47 9.59 11.93 -1.68
N VAL A 48 10.04 13.01 -1.08
CA VAL A 48 10.15 13.10 0.39
C VAL A 48 8.76 13.12 1.02
N PRO A 49 8.59 12.66 2.28
CA PRO A 49 7.28 12.49 2.92
C PRO A 49 6.38 13.72 2.85
N HIS A 50 6.89 14.90 3.16
CA HIS A 50 6.11 16.15 3.09
C HIS A 50 5.55 16.44 1.68
N ARG A 51 6.38 16.27 0.66
CA ARG A 51 5.97 16.47 -0.73
C ARG A 51 4.93 15.44 -1.17
N ARG A 52 5.09 14.19 -0.72
CA ARG A 52 4.14 13.09 -0.94
C ARG A 52 2.78 13.40 -0.34
N THR A 53 2.72 13.89 0.90
CA THR A 53 1.47 14.30 1.56
C THR A 53 0.73 15.39 0.78
N ILE A 54 1.44 16.42 0.32
CA ILE A 54 0.84 17.50 -0.48
C ILE A 54 0.26 16.95 -1.78
N LEU A 55 1.02 16.11 -2.48
CA LEU A 55 0.60 15.55 -3.76
C LEU A 55 -0.57 14.60 -3.61
N SER A 56 -0.54 13.73 -2.58
CA SER A 56 -1.65 12.85 -2.23
C SER A 56 -2.95 13.63 -1.98
N ARG A 57 -2.89 14.73 -1.22
CA ARG A 57 -4.06 15.59 -0.99
C ARG A 57 -4.62 16.20 -2.28
N LYS A 58 -3.74 16.58 -3.22
CA LYS A 58 -4.17 17.09 -4.54
C LYS A 58 -4.84 15.99 -5.35
N LEU A 59 -4.24 14.80 -5.43
CA LEU A 59 -4.79 13.66 -6.15
C LEU A 59 -6.18 13.27 -5.61
N LYS A 60 -6.33 13.18 -4.29
CA LYS A 60 -7.61 12.88 -3.61
C LYS A 60 -8.70 13.94 -3.87
N LYS A 61 -8.33 15.18 -4.20
CA LYS A 61 -9.28 16.25 -4.57
C LYS A 61 -9.64 16.24 -6.05
N MET A 62 -8.77 15.69 -6.91
CA MET A 62 -8.92 15.71 -8.37
C MET A 62 -9.63 14.47 -8.90
N PHE A 63 -9.52 13.35 -8.21
CA PHE A 63 -9.92 12.04 -8.72
C PHE A 63 -10.68 11.25 -7.67
N ASP A 64 -11.54 10.35 -8.15
CA ASP A 64 -12.15 9.32 -7.31
C ASP A 64 -11.09 8.32 -6.88
N TYR A 65 -11.09 7.97 -5.60
CA TYR A 65 -10.12 7.07 -5.00
C TYR A 65 -10.76 6.18 -3.93
N GLU A 66 -10.11 5.06 -3.68
CA GLU A 66 -10.45 4.16 -2.57
C GLU A 66 -9.18 3.75 -1.84
N ILE A 67 -9.27 3.57 -0.52
CA ILE A 67 -8.15 3.13 0.32
C ILE A 67 -8.64 2.00 1.21
N VAL A 68 -7.88 0.91 1.24
CA VAL A 68 -8.03 -0.18 2.20
C VAL A 68 -6.83 -0.18 3.12
N VAL A 69 -7.08 -0.04 4.42
CA VAL A 69 -6.06 -0.12 5.47
C VAL A 69 -6.25 -1.43 6.21
N ILE A 70 -5.20 -2.26 6.22
CA ILE A 70 -5.19 -3.54 6.93
C ILE A 70 -4.20 -3.41 8.08
N THR A 71 -4.69 -3.46 9.31
CA THR A 71 -3.88 -3.30 10.52
C THR A 71 -2.91 -4.47 10.71
N ALA A 72 -1.88 -4.27 11.52
CA ALA A 72 -0.93 -5.34 11.86
C ALA A 72 -1.64 -6.54 12.51
N ARG A 73 -2.62 -6.27 13.36
CA ARG A 73 -3.44 -7.29 14.03
C ARG A 73 -4.26 -8.10 13.02
N GLU A 74 -4.99 -7.45 12.12
CA GLU A 74 -5.78 -8.14 11.07
C GLU A 74 -4.88 -9.01 10.17
N ILE A 75 -3.67 -8.52 9.82
CA ILE A 75 -2.70 -9.31 9.07
C ILE A 75 -2.31 -10.57 9.85
N ASP A 76 -2.00 -10.44 11.14
CA ASP A 76 -1.59 -11.57 11.98
C ASP A 76 -2.73 -12.58 12.16
N GLU A 77 -3.97 -12.12 12.36
CA GLU A 77 -5.17 -12.97 12.44
C GLU A 77 -5.40 -13.76 11.13
N MET A 78 -5.40 -13.08 9.97
CA MET A 78 -5.54 -13.74 8.67
C MET A 78 -4.41 -14.75 8.40
N ARG A 79 -3.18 -14.42 8.77
CA ARG A 79 -2.05 -15.34 8.62
C ARG A 79 -2.14 -16.55 9.56
N ALA A 80 -2.70 -16.39 10.75
CA ALA A 80 -2.98 -17.51 11.66
C ALA A 80 -4.03 -18.47 11.08
N ASP A 81 -4.99 -17.96 10.30
CA ASP A 81 -5.98 -18.72 9.56
C ASP A 81 -5.43 -19.34 8.25
N GLY A 82 -4.13 -19.22 7.98
CA GLY A 82 -3.46 -19.80 6.82
C GLY A 82 -3.50 -18.93 5.55
N ILE A 83 -4.05 -17.72 5.61
CA ILE A 83 -4.10 -16.80 4.48
C ILE A 83 -2.72 -16.13 4.32
N ASN A 84 -2.07 -16.35 3.18
CA ASN A 84 -0.77 -15.75 2.92
C ASN A 84 -0.88 -14.27 2.52
N LEU A 85 0.24 -13.54 2.58
CA LEU A 85 0.24 -12.09 2.33
C LEU A 85 -0.23 -11.72 0.91
N ASN A 86 0.11 -12.52 -0.11
CA ASN A 86 -0.36 -12.28 -1.48
C ASN A 86 -1.89 -12.37 -1.59
N GLU A 87 -2.50 -13.29 -0.85
CA GLU A 87 -3.97 -13.42 -0.81
C GLU A 87 -4.61 -12.27 -0.06
N ILE A 88 -4.01 -11.81 1.04
CA ILE A 88 -4.49 -10.63 1.78
C ILE A 88 -4.51 -9.41 0.85
N GLU A 89 -3.43 -9.16 0.12
CA GLU A 89 -3.31 -8.06 -0.84
C GLU A 89 -4.27 -8.22 -2.00
N LYS A 90 -4.37 -9.42 -2.58
CA LYS A 90 -5.30 -9.73 -3.66
C LYS A 90 -6.74 -9.42 -3.26
N ASN A 91 -7.17 -9.87 -2.08
CA ASN A 91 -8.53 -9.65 -1.59
C ASN A 91 -8.83 -8.16 -1.38
N ALA A 92 -7.85 -7.39 -0.89
CA ALA A 92 -7.99 -5.94 -0.77
C ALA A 92 -8.09 -5.24 -2.13
N MET A 93 -7.27 -5.65 -3.12
CA MET A 93 -7.35 -5.12 -4.49
C MET A 93 -8.69 -5.50 -5.16
N GLU A 94 -9.18 -6.72 -4.97
CA GLU A 94 -10.50 -7.15 -5.45
C GLU A 94 -11.63 -6.30 -4.85
N SER A 95 -11.56 -5.97 -3.56
CA SER A 95 -12.56 -5.11 -2.92
C SER A 95 -12.60 -3.69 -3.53
N ILE A 96 -11.44 -3.12 -3.86
CA ILE A 96 -11.34 -1.83 -4.55
C ILE A 96 -11.91 -1.94 -5.97
N LEU A 97 -11.53 -2.97 -6.72
CA LEU A 97 -12.00 -3.23 -8.08
C LEU A 97 -13.54 -3.35 -8.12
N LEU A 98 -14.12 -4.15 -7.24
CA LEU A 98 -15.58 -4.36 -7.17
C LEU A 98 -16.34 -3.12 -6.71
N LYS A 99 -15.74 -2.28 -5.89
CA LYS A 99 -16.34 -1.03 -5.43
C LYS A 99 -16.31 0.05 -6.50
N MET A 100 -15.16 0.21 -7.18
CA MET A 100 -14.97 1.28 -8.15
C MET A 100 -15.44 0.94 -9.57
N LYS A 101 -15.49 -0.35 -9.92
CA LYS A 101 -16.00 -0.88 -11.20
C LYS A 101 -15.45 -0.14 -12.43
N PRO A 102 -14.14 -0.06 -12.62
CA PRO A 102 -13.54 0.66 -13.73
C PRO A 102 -13.74 -0.08 -15.06
N GLU A 103 -13.67 0.64 -16.18
CA GLU A 103 -13.60 0.03 -17.51
C GLU A 103 -12.29 -0.74 -17.72
N LYS A 104 -11.20 -0.23 -17.14
CA LYS A 104 -9.87 -0.83 -17.15
C LYS A 104 -9.16 -0.54 -15.84
N ALA A 105 -8.46 -1.54 -15.31
CA ALA A 105 -7.58 -1.37 -14.16
C ALA A 105 -6.16 -1.82 -14.47
N ILE A 106 -5.17 -1.15 -13.86
CA ILE A 106 -3.77 -1.53 -13.89
C ILE A 106 -3.29 -1.62 -12.44
N VAL A 107 -2.69 -2.75 -12.07
CA VAL A 107 -2.26 -3.01 -10.71
C VAL A 107 -0.78 -3.38 -10.65
N ASP A 108 -0.08 -2.96 -9.60
CA ASP A 108 1.26 -3.49 -9.33
C ASP A 108 1.16 -4.93 -8.82
N ALA A 109 1.85 -5.85 -9.50
CA ALA A 109 1.72 -7.27 -9.23
C ALA A 109 2.50 -7.66 -7.97
N VAL A 110 1.82 -8.23 -6.99
CA VAL A 110 2.40 -8.71 -5.72
C VAL A 110 2.84 -10.18 -5.77
N ASP A 111 2.40 -10.91 -6.77
CA ASP A 111 2.79 -12.30 -7.01
C ASP A 111 4.07 -12.37 -7.85
N VAL A 112 4.88 -13.42 -7.67
CA VAL A 112 6.06 -13.70 -8.49
C VAL A 112 5.71 -13.84 -9.99
N LYS A 113 4.50 -14.38 -10.29
CA LYS A 113 3.97 -14.49 -11.65
C LYS A 113 2.84 -13.47 -11.85
N ALA A 114 3.15 -12.37 -12.53
CA ALA A 114 2.18 -11.29 -12.78
C ALA A 114 0.96 -11.77 -13.58
N GLU A 115 1.17 -12.67 -14.57
CA GLU A 115 0.09 -13.22 -15.39
C GLU A 115 -0.92 -14.02 -14.54
N ARG A 116 -0.42 -14.86 -13.61
CA ARG A 116 -1.28 -15.61 -12.69
C ARG A 116 -2.08 -14.68 -11.79
N PHE A 117 -1.44 -13.63 -11.29
CA PHE A 117 -2.08 -12.63 -10.46
C PHE A 117 -3.19 -11.90 -11.22
N GLN A 118 -2.92 -11.51 -12.46
CA GLN A 118 -3.88 -10.91 -13.37
C GLN A 118 -5.11 -11.80 -13.59
N GLU A 119 -4.89 -13.08 -13.91
CA GLU A 119 -5.97 -14.04 -14.12
C GLU A 119 -6.83 -14.23 -12.86
N ASN A 120 -6.20 -14.30 -11.69
CA ASN A 120 -6.91 -14.41 -10.42
C ASN A 120 -7.81 -13.20 -10.17
N LEU A 121 -7.31 -11.98 -10.39
CA LEU A 121 -8.10 -10.75 -10.23
C LEU A 121 -9.24 -10.68 -11.26
N ARG A 122 -9.00 -11.06 -12.51
CA ARG A 122 -10.04 -11.14 -13.56
C ARG A 122 -11.14 -12.12 -13.22
N ASN A 123 -10.75 -13.32 -12.76
CA ASN A 123 -11.71 -14.36 -12.40
C ASN A 123 -12.53 -13.98 -11.15
N GLY A 124 -11.91 -13.33 -10.16
CA GLY A 124 -12.58 -12.90 -8.94
C GLY A 124 -13.52 -11.71 -9.14
N THR A 125 -13.24 -10.85 -10.12
CA THR A 125 -14.00 -9.59 -10.29
C THR A 125 -14.81 -9.51 -11.58
N GLY A 126 -14.46 -10.27 -12.62
CA GLY A 126 -15.05 -10.14 -13.97
C GLY A 126 -14.62 -8.87 -14.71
N LEU A 127 -13.61 -8.12 -14.20
CA LEU A 127 -13.19 -6.83 -14.74
C LEU A 127 -11.95 -6.95 -15.64
N ASN A 128 -11.74 -5.95 -16.50
CA ASN A 128 -10.54 -5.86 -17.33
C ASN A 128 -9.36 -5.33 -16.52
N VAL A 129 -8.55 -6.24 -15.99
CA VAL A 129 -7.38 -5.95 -15.14
C VAL A 129 -6.10 -6.33 -15.88
N ILE A 130 -5.09 -5.46 -15.80
CA ILE A 130 -3.71 -5.71 -16.19
C ILE A 130 -2.88 -5.71 -14.90
N ALA A 131 -2.07 -6.74 -14.68
CA ALA A 131 -1.13 -6.79 -13.57
C ALA A 131 0.30 -6.89 -14.10
N GLU A 132 1.16 -5.98 -13.69
CA GLU A 132 2.57 -5.96 -14.08
C GLU A 132 3.45 -5.66 -12.87
N HIS A 133 4.67 -6.21 -12.87
CA HIS A 133 5.67 -5.83 -11.88
C HIS A 133 6.18 -4.42 -12.15
N LYS A 134 6.33 -3.64 -11.09
CA LYS A 134 6.77 -2.23 -11.15
C LYS A 134 5.85 -1.40 -12.05
N ALA A 135 4.56 -1.65 -11.96
CA ALA A 135 3.57 -0.90 -12.72
C ALA A 135 3.58 0.59 -12.35
N ASP A 136 3.95 0.92 -11.12
CA ASP A 136 4.15 2.30 -10.65
C ASP A 136 5.26 3.07 -11.40
N ASP A 137 6.25 2.37 -11.99
CA ASP A 137 7.28 2.99 -12.84
C ASP A 137 6.80 3.22 -14.28
N LYS A 138 5.80 2.44 -14.74
CA LYS A 138 5.34 2.45 -16.13
C LYS A 138 4.07 3.28 -16.33
N TYR A 139 3.12 3.18 -15.40
CA TYR A 139 1.78 3.73 -15.49
C TYR A 139 1.56 4.82 -14.45
N ILE A 140 1.15 5.99 -14.93
CA ILE A 140 1.01 7.16 -14.05
C ILE A 140 -0.16 7.01 -13.07
N GLU A 141 -1.18 6.25 -13.44
CA GLU A 141 -2.33 5.92 -12.60
C GLU A 141 -1.87 5.08 -11.39
N VAL A 142 -1.00 4.10 -11.62
CA VAL A 142 -0.43 3.26 -10.56
C VAL A 142 0.55 4.06 -9.70
N SER A 143 1.34 4.96 -10.33
CA SER A 143 2.20 5.90 -9.59
C SER A 143 1.38 6.84 -8.70
N ALA A 144 0.22 7.31 -9.16
CA ALA A 144 -0.69 8.12 -8.35
C ALA A 144 -1.25 7.33 -7.16
N ALA A 145 -1.65 6.07 -7.36
CA ALA A 145 -2.09 5.16 -6.31
C ALA A 145 -0.97 4.91 -5.28
N SER A 146 0.26 4.68 -5.75
CA SER A 146 1.46 4.54 -4.92
C SER A 146 1.67 5.72 -3.98
N ILE A 147 1.51 6.95 -4.49
CA ILE A 147 1.63 8.18 -3.70
C ILE A 147 0.55 8.22 -2.61
N ILE A 148 -0.69 7.89 -2.95
CA ILE A 148 -1.81 7.88 -1.99
C ILE A 148 -1.57 6.82 -0.91
N ALA A 149 -1.22 5.59 -1.28
CA ALA A 149 -0.96 4.50 -0.34
C ALA A 149 0.19 4.83 0.62
N LYS A 150 1.31 5.34 0.09
CA LYS A 150 2.48 5.72 0.88
C LYS A 150 2.20 6.88 1.83
N ALA A 151 1.45 7.91 1.36
CA ALA A 151 1.09 9.05 2.20
C ALA A 151 0.16 8.64 3.35
N GLU A 152 -0.81 7.77 3.08
CA GLU A 152 -1.71 7.24 4.11
C GLU A 152 -0.94 6.44 5.16
N ARG A 153 -0.04 5.56 4.71
CA ARG A 153 0.80 4.78 5.62
C ARG A 153 1.73 5.68 6.44
N ASP A 154 2.35 6.69 5.82
CA ASP A 154 3.23 7.64 6.53
C ASP A 154 2.46 8.37 7.64
N ASP A 155 1.20 8.77 7.40
CA ASP A 155 0.33 9.40 8.39
C ASP A 155 0.00 8.44 9.55
N GLN A 156 -0.31 7.17 9.26
CA GLN A 156 -0.58 6.14 10.27
C GLN A 156 0.66 5.89 11.16
N ILE A 157 1.84 5.75 10.56
CA ILE A 157 3.11 5.58 11.29
C ILE A 157 3.42 6.83 12.13
N ALA A 158 3.18 8.03 11.59
CA ALA A 158 3.39 9.27 12.34
C ALA A 158 2.46 9.40 13.55
N GLN A 159 1.21 8.94 13.44
CA GLN A 159 0.27 8.91 14.56
C GLN A 159 0.75 7.95 15.65
N ILE A 160 1.11 6.72 15.30
CA ILE A 160 1.67 5.75 16.24
C ILE A 160 2.93 6.33 16.91
N ASN A 161 3.83 6.91 16.12
CA ASN A 161 5.10 7.43 16.62
C ASN A 161 4.94 8.56 17.66
N LYS A 162 3.86 9.33 17.62
CA LYS A 162 3.60 10.40 18.62
C LYS A 162 3.58 9.87 20.05
N GLU A 163 3.05 8.69 20.27
CA GLU A 163 2.98 8.06 21.59
C GLU A 163 4.36 7.62 22.11
N PHE A 164 5.30 7.36 21.19
CA PHE A 164 6.63 6.80 21.48
C PHE A 164 7.80 7.79 21.33
N ILE A 165 7.53 9.06 20.99
CA ILE A 165 8.58 10.08 20.80
C ILE A 165 9.49 10.19 22.01
N LYS A 166 8.94 10.17 23.23
CA LYS A 166 9.69 10.30 24.49
C LYS A 166 10.63 9.11 24.76
N SER A 167 10.34 7.95 24.20
CA SER A 167 11.11 6.70 24.31
C SER A 167 11.99 6.41 23.08
N GLY A 168 12.30 7.43 22.26
CA GLY A 168 13.17 7.28 21.08
C GLY A 168 12.42 7.11 19.75
N GLY A 169 11.09 6.91 19.79
CA GLY A 169 10.27 6.69 18.61
C GLY A 169 10.30 5.26 18.08
N ILE A 170 9.49 4.98 17.06
CA ILE A 170 9.35 3.64 16.48
C ILE A 170 10.12 3.44 15.16
N GLY A 171 10.73 4.50 14.64
CA GLY A 171 11.37 4.49 13.33
C GLY A 171 10.38 4.43 12.17
N SER A 172 10.84 3.93 11.01
CA SER A 172 10.04 3.82 9.78
C SER A 172 9.08 2.62 9.76
N GLY A 173 9.25 1.70 10.71
CA GLY A 173 8.52 0.43 10.77
C GLY A 173 9.09 -0.68 9.90
N TYR A 174 10.18 -0.45 9.18
CA TYR A 174 10.83 -1.51 8.39
C TYR A 174 11.90 -2.25 9.20
N PRO A 175 12.09 -3.58 9.00
CA PRO A 175 13.08 -4.37 9.75
C PRO A 175 14.52 -3.92 9.53
N SER A 176 14.82 -3.19 8.47
CA SER A 176 16.16 -2.65 8.18
C SER A 176 16.48 -1.38 8.97
N ASP A 177 15.46 -0.68 9.47
CA ASP A 177 15.64 0.58 10.19
C ASP A 177 16.21 0.34 11.61
N PRO A 178 17.35 0.94 11.97
CA PRO A 178 17.94 0.80 13.31
C PRO A 178 16.99 1.19 14.45
N LYS A 179 16.22 2.28 14.29
CA LYS A 179 15.25 2.73 15.30
C LYS A 179 14.10 1.74 15.48
N THR A 180 13.63 1.14 14.40
CA THR A 180 12.61 0.09 14.46
C THR A 180 13.14 -1.15 15.18
N LYS A 181 14.39 -1.54 14.92
CA LYS A 181 15.04 -2.65 15.66
C LYS A 181 15.17 -2.35 17.14
N GLU A 182 15.69 -1.17 17.49
CA GLU A 182 15.80 -0.71 18.87
C GLU A 182 14.45 -0.71 19.58
N PHE A 183 13.42 -0.17 18.95
CA PHE A 183 12.04 -0.20 19.48
C PHE A 183 11.60 -1.62 19.84
N LEU A 184 11.78 -2.59 18.94
CA LEU A 184 11.35 -3.97 19.15
C LEU A 184 12.07 -4.63 20.34
N THR A 185 13.33 -4.26 20.64
CA THR A 185 14.07 -4.84 21.77
C THR A 185 13.54 -4.43 23.15
N ASN A 186 12.66 -3.43 23.22
CA ASN A 186 12.06 -2.99 24.47
C ASN A 186 10.90 -3.88 24.95
N TYR A 187 10.52 -4.90 24.17
CA TYR A 187 9.36 -5.76 24.43
C TYR A 187 9.72 -7.23 24.34
N THR A 188 9.09 -8.04 25.16
CA THR A 188 8.99 -9.48 24.93
C THR A 188 7.94 -9.77 23.85
N TYR A 189 7.92 -10.98 23.29
CA TYR A 189 6.97 -11.35 22.24
C TYR A 189 5.51 -11.11 22.67
N ASP A 190 5.17 -11.45 23.92
CA ASP A 190 3.80 -11.37 24.43
C ASP A 190 3.38 -9.91 24.75
N GLU A 191 4.34 -9.03 25.03
CA GLU A 191 4.10 -7.61 25.35
C GLU A 191 4.11 -6.70 24.12
N MET A 192 4.36 -7.25 22.93
CA MET A 192 4.40 -6.44 21.70
C MET A 192 3.10 -5.67 21.50
N PRO A 193 3.16 -4.36 21.19
CA PRO A 193 1.99 -3.56 20.85
C PRO A 193 1.22 -4.12 19.63
N ASP A 194 -0.06 -3.83 19.53
CA ASP A 194 -0.96 -4.35 18.48
C ASP A 194 -0.60 -3.90 17.06
N PHE A 195 0.19 -2.83 16.92
CA PHE A 195 0.69 -2.38 15.62
C PHE A 195 1.97 -3.10 15.17
N VAL A 196 2.48 -4.06 15.95
CA VAL A 196 3.60 -4.95 15.58
C VAL A 196 3.05 -6.20 14.89
N ARG A 197 3.58 -6.50 13.72
CA ARG A 197 3.23 -7.74 12.98
C ARG A 197 3.99 -8.92 13.57
N ARG A 198 3.38 -9.61 14.50
CA ARG A 198 4.00 -10.74 15.23
C ARG A 198 4.31 -11.94 14.34
N SER A 199 3.60 -12.09 13.23
CA SER A 199 3.85 -13.14 12.23
C SER A 199 5.07 -12.89 11.33
N TRP A 200 5.69 -11.69 11.39
CA TRP A 200 6.93 -11.40 10.67
C TRP A 200 8.11 -12.14 11.28
N ALA A 201 8.98 -12.70 10.42
CA ALA A 201 10.12 -13.49 10.86
C ALA A 201 11.01 -12.77 11.89
N THR A 202 11.12 -11.43 11.81
CA THR A 202 11.86 -10.60 12.74
C THR A 202 11.32 -10.71 14.17
N VAL A 203 9.99 -10.77 14.34
CA VAL A 203 9.32 -10.84 15.63
C VAL A 203 9.05 -12.29 16.04
N ALA A 204 8.65 -13.14 15.10
CA ALA A 204 8.38 -14.55 15.38
C ALA A 204 9.58 -15.30 16.00
N LYS A 205 10.81 -14.87 15.73
CA LYS A 205 12.03 -15.40 16.32
C LYS A 205 12.24 -15.00 17.79
N MET A 206 11.45 -14.04 18.29
CA MET A 206 11.52 -13.58 19.69
C MET A 206 10.60 -14.39 20.62
N LYS A 207 9.79 -15.29 20.02
CA LYS A 207 8.93 -16.26 20.74
C LYS A 207 9.77 -17.42 21.35
#